data_c382cdf83b211c80a71b4611ca6e2b06
#
_entry.id   c382cdf83b211c80a71b4611ca6e2b06
#
_cell.length_a   1.000
_cell.length_b   1.000
_cell.length_c   1.000
_cell.angle_alpha   90.00
_cell.angle_beta   90.00
_cell.angle_gamma   90.00
#
_symmetry.space_group_name_H-M   'P 1'
#
loop_
_entity.id
_entity.type
_entity.pdbx_description
1 polymer ?
#
loop_
_entity_poly.entity_id
_entity_poly.type
_entity_poly.pdbx_seq_one_letter_code
_entity_poly.pdbx_strand_id
1 'polypeptide(L)'
;MSNSAETSPKETSKRPLRVAIVGAGPAGVYAADILTKSNEVKDGDFEVSIDLFEAYPAPYGLIRYGVAPDHPRIKGIVNALHKVLDRGDIRFLGNVTYGRDLTLHDFRAFYDAVIFSTGAINDAELDIPGVGLQGSFGGADFVSWYDGHPDVPRDWPLEAKEIAVIGNGNVALDVARMLVKHADDLLVTEIPDNVYQALKNSPVTDVHVFGRRGPAQVKFTPLELRELSHARDVDIVLYPEDFEFDE
;
A
#
# COMPACT_ATOMS: atom_id res chain seq x y z
N MET A 1 2.09 -31.26 62.71
CA MET A 1 3.05 -31.48 61.61
C MET A 1 2.59 -30.68 60.42
N SER A 2 3.10 -29.44 60.29
CA SER A 2 2.72 -28.51 59.25
C SER A 2 3.66 -28.73 58.04
N ASN A 3 3.09 -29.14 56.94
CA ASN A 3 3.81 -29.30 55.69
C ASN A 3 3.85 -27.94 54.96
N SER A 4 4.92 -27.20 55.14
CA SER A 4 5.20 -26.03 54.34
C SER A 4 5.70 -26.48 52.96
N ALA A 5 4.83 -26.33 51.94
CA ALA A 5 5.22 -26.47 50.55
C ALA A 5 6.15 -25.30 50.20
N GLU A 6 7.44 -25.56 50.06
CA GLU A 6 8.41 -24.66 49.45
C GLU A 6 8.00 -24.46 47.98
N THR A 7 7.52 -23.28 47.64
CA THR A 7 7.42 -22.82 46.28
C THR A 7 8.83 -22.55 45.75
N SER A 8 9.31 -23.42 44.86
CA SER A 8 10.55 -23.21 44.13
C SER A 8 10.54 -21.83 43.44
N PRO A 9 11.63 -21.09 43.44
CA PRO A 9 11.71 -19.80 42.75
C PRO A 9 11.47 -20.05 41.24
N LYS A 10 10.58 -19.29 40.66
CA LYS A 10 10.40 -19.22 39.19
C LYS A 10 11.78 -18.89 38.60
N GLU A 11 12.24 -19.75 37.69
CA GLU A 11 13.47 -19.57 36.94
C GLU A 11 13.51 -18.18 36.30
N THR A 12 14.64 -17.53 36.52
CA THR A 12 14.99 -16.21 36.02
C THR A 12 14.73 -16.04 34.53
N SER A 13 14.19 -14.89 34.19
CA SER A 13 13.80 -14.36 32.90
C SER A 13 14.67 -14.86 31.74
N LYS A 14 14.10 -15.72 30.91
CA LYS A 14 14.61 -15.91 29.56
C LYS A 14 14.58 -14.53 28.91
N ARG A 15 15.67 -14.17 28.20
CA ARG A 15 15.69 -12.92 27.45
C ARG A 15 14.46 -12.83 26.53
N PRO A 16 13.96 -11.63 26.22
CA PRO A 16 12.86 -11.46 25.27
C PRO A 16 13.16 -12.14 23.93
N LEU A 17 12.14 -12.72 23.34
CA LEU A 17 12.19 -13.20 21.96
C LEU A 17 12.36 -11.98 21.06
N ARG A 18 13.46 -11.92 20.31
CA ARG A 18 13.74 -10.82 19.41
C ARG A 18 13.19 -11.10 18.02
N VAL A 19 12.28 -10.27 17.55
CA VAL A 19 11.63 -10.42 16.25
C VAL A 19 11.98 -9.22 15.37
N ALA A 20 12.53 -9.49 14.20
CA ALA A 20 12.66 -8.50 13.14
C ALA A 20 11.45 -8.58 12.20
N ILE A 21 10.85 -7.44 11.89
CA ILE A 21 9.81 -7.35 10.85
C ILE A 21 10.34 -6.40 9.77
N VAL A 22 10.41 -6.88 8.54
CA VAL A 22 10.92 -6.14 7.39
C VAL A 22 9.74 -5.68 6.53
N GLY A 23 9.54 -4.37 6.48
CA GLY A 23 8.43 -3.69 5.86
C GLY A 23 7.41 -3.17 6.88
N ALA A 24 7.29 -1.84 6.99
CA ALA A 24 6.39 -1.15 7.92
C ALA A 24 5.08 -0.68 7.26
N GLY A 25 4.63 -1.39 6.24
CA GLY A 25 3.27 -1.29 5.74
C GLY A 25 2.25 -1.85 6.73
N PRO A 26 0.95 -1.83 6.40
CA PRO A 26 -0.10 -2.34 7.29
C PRO A 26 0.15 -3.76 7.78
N ALA A 27 0.62 -4.64 6.90
CA ALA A 27 0.90 -6.04 7.25
C ALA A 27 1.97 -6.16 8.35
N GLY A 28 3.07 -5.40 8.25
CA GLY A 28 4.14 -5.41 9.24
C GLY A 28 3.70 -4.81 10.58
N VAL A 29 3.01 -3.68 10.55
CA VAL A 29 2.51 -3.02 11.77
C VAL A 29 1.48 -3.90 12.48
N TYR A 30 0.55 -4.53 11.77
CA TYR A 30 -0.42 -5.44 12.39
C TYR A 30 0.22 -6.76 12.84
N ALA A 31 1.22 -7.29 12.15
CA ALA A 31 1.97 -8.45 12.63
C ALA A 31 2.63 -8.16 13.98
N ALA A 32 3.26 -6.98 14.10
CA ALA A 32 3.82 -6.52 15.37
C ALA A 32 2.74 -6.36 16.45
N ASP A 33 1.61 -5.73 16.13
CA ASP A 33 0.47 -5.54 17.06
C ASP A 33 -0.09 -6.86 17.57
N ILE A 34 -0.26 -7.86 16.70
CA ILE A 34 -0.76 -9.18 17.05
C ILE A 34 0.23 -9.90 17.97
N LEU A 35 1.52 -9.85 17.65
CA LEU A 35 2.55 -10.49 18.46
C LEU A 35 2.61 -9.91 19.88
N THR A 36 2.61 -8.58 20.01
CA THR A 36 2.65 -7.92 21.33
C THR A 36 1.39 -8.15 22.15
N LYS A 37 0.28 -8.51 21.51
CA LYS A 37 -1.03 -8.76 22.15
C LYS A 37 -1.37 -10.24 22.22
N SER A 38 -0.49 -11.14 21.84
CA SER A 38 -0.75 -12.59 21.91
C SER A 38 -1.03 -13.01 23.37
N ASN A 39 -1.77 -14.09 23.55
CA ASN A 39 -2.10 -14.57 24.90
C ASN A 39 -0.85 -14.97 25.67
N GLU A 40 0.10 -15.59 24.99
CA GLU A 40 1.36 -16.07 25.56
C GLU A 40 2.20 -14.91 26.11
N VAL A 41 2.20 -13.75 25.41
CA VAL A 41 2.87 -12.54 25.91
C VAL A 41 2.11 -11.95 27.09
N LYS A 42 0.77 -11.85 27.01
CA LYS A 42 -0.08 -11.32 28.10
C LYS A 42 -0.03 -12.17 29.36
N ASP A 43 0.01 -13.48 29.20
CA ASP A 43 0.05 -14.44 30.31
C ASP A 43 1.47 -14.55 30.91
N GLY A 44 2.46 -13.91 30.27
CA GLY A 44 3.84 -13.85 30.73
C GLY A 44 4.65 -15.12 30.47
N ASP A 45 4.24 -15.95 29.53
CA ASP A 45 4.98 -17.15 29.14
C ASP A 45 6.33 -16.78 28.49
N PHE A 46 6.37 -15.69 27.75
CA PHE A 46 7.58 -15.06 27.23
C PHE A 46 7.38 -13.56 26.98
N GLU A 47 8.48 -12.85 26.87
CA GLU A 47 8.51 -11.46 26.42
C GLU A 47 8.90 -11.40 24.95
N VAL A 48 8.40 -10.40 24.22
CA VAL A 48 8.77 -10.14 22.83
C VAL A 48 9.38 -8.74 22.71
N SER A 49 10.46 -8.62 21.95
CA SER A 49 11.06 -7.35 21.54
C SER A 49 11.03 -7.27 20.02
N ILE A 50 10.34 -6.26 19.47
CA ILE A 50 10.09 -6.14 18.04
C ILE A 50 10.85 -4.93 17.48
N ASP A 51 11.64 -5.19 16.44
CA ASP A 51 12.25 -4.20 15.58
C ASP A 51 11.55 -4.22 14.21
N LEU A 52 10.90 -3.12 13.86
CA LEU A 52 10.18 -2.93 12.61
C LEU A 52 11.03 -2.09 11.66
N PHE A 53 11.53 -2.71 10.61
CA PHE A 53 12.42 -2.10 9.62
C PHE A 53 11.64 -1.59 8.41
N GLU A 54 12.05 -0.43 7.89
CA GLU A 54 11.45 0.17 6.71
C GLU A 54 12.54 0.79 5.82
N ALA A 55 12.45 0.57 4.52
CA ALA A 55 13.39 1.13 3.55
C ALA A 55 13.29 2.66 3.46
N TYR A 56 12.11 3.20 3.69
CA TYR A 56 11.86 4.64 3.70
C TYR A 56 11.90 5.22 5.13
N PRO A 57 12.08 6.55 5.25
CA PRO A 57 12.11 7.19 6.57
C PRO A 57 10.74 7.17 7.28
N ALA A 58 9.66 6.90 6.57
CA ALA A 58 8.30 6.91 7.10
C ALA A 58 7.58 5.57 6.88
N PRO A 59 6.76 5.10 7.87
CA PRO A 59 6.01 3.87 7.75
C PRO A 59 4.76 4.03 6.87
N TYR A 60 3.97 2.98 6.82
CA TYR A 60 2.63 2.81 6.25
C TYR A 60 2.59 2.32 4.80
N GLY A 61 3.72 2.17 4.11
CA GLY A 61 3.82 1.52 2.80
C GLY A 61 2.80 2.05 1.80
N LEU A 62 2.03 1.16 1.17
CA LEU A 62 1.04 1.53 0.15
C LEU A 62 -0.15 2.36 0.67
N ILE A 63 -0.38 2.48 1.98
CA ILE A 63 -1.37 3.46 2.46
C ILE A 63 -0.88 4.88 2.22
N ARG A 64 0.44 5.08 2.26
CA ARG A 64 1.06 6.37 1.93
C ARG A 64 1.22 6.57 0.43
N TYR A 65 1.67 5.53 -0.30
CA TYR A 65 2.16 5.64 -1.67
C TYR A 65 1.41 4.77 -2.68
N GLY A 66 0.19 4.33 -2.37
CA GLY A 66 -0.55 3.41 -3.23
C GLY A 66 -2.07 3.48 -3.10
N VAL A 67 -2.58 4.37 -2.27
CA VAL A 67 -4.02 4.67 -2.15
C VAL A 67 -4.27 6.05 -2.71
N ALA A 68 -5.19 6.17 -3.66
CA ALA A 68 -5.50 7.45 -4.28
C ALA A 68 -5.83 8.53 -3.23
N PRO A 69 -5.36 9.78 -3.40
CA PRO A 69 -5.51 10.84 -2.41
C PRO A 69 -6.97 11.19 -2.12
N ASP A 70 -7.87 10.89 -3.02
CA ASP A 70 -9.30 11.11 -2.87
C ASP A 70 -10.06 9.96 -2.18
N HIS A 71 -9.34 9.02 -1.55
CA HIS A 71 -9.89 7.99 -0.65
C HIS A 71 -9.59 8.29 0.83
N PRO A 72 -10.13 9.35 1.43
CA PRO A 72 -9.78 9.77 2.79
C PRO A 72 -10.14 8.70 3.84
N ARG A 73 -11.17 7.89 3.57
CA ARG A 73 -11.58 6.80 4.45
C ARG A 73 -10.54 5.69 4.53
N ILE A 74 -9.96 5.29 3.39
CA ILE A 74 -8.94 4.24 3.34
C ILE A 74 -7.63 4.79 3.90
N LYS A 75 -7.22 5.99 3.50
CA LYS A 75 -6.04 6.66 4.07
C LYS A 75 -6.17 6.88 5.58
N GLY A 76 -7.37 7.05 6.11
CA GLY A 76 -7.64 7.19 7.55
C GLY A 76 -7.21 6.01 8.42
N ILE A 77 -6.91 4.83 7.85
CA ILE A 77 -6.35 3.68 8.58
C ILE A 77 -4.99 4.03 9.21
N VAL A 78 -4.27 5.03 8.69
CA VAL A 78 -3.03 5.55 9.27
C VAL A 78 -3.20 5.88 10.75
N ASN A 79 -4.35 6.41 11.16
CA ASN A 79 -4.62 6.72 12.56
C ASN A 79 -4.62 5.46 13.46
N ALA A 80 -5.08 4.33 12.94
CA ALA A 80 -5.03 3.07 13.68
C ALA A 80 -3.60 2.51 13.74
N LEU A 81 -2.87 2.55 12.63
CA LEU A 81 -1.48 2.13 12.56
C LEU A 81 -0.56 2.99 13.45
N HIS A 82 -0.81 4.31 13.45
CA HIS A 82 -0.09 5.25 14.31
C HIS A 82 -0.26 4.92 15.79
N LYS A 83 -1.49 4.65 16.23
CA LYS A 83 -1.77 4.22 17.62
C LYS A 83 -1.03 2.95 18.01
N VAL A 84 -0.78 2.04 17.07
CA VAL A 84 0.01 0.84 17.33
C VAL A 84 1.47 1.21 17.60
N LEU A 85 2.05 2.06 16.78
CA LEU A 85 3.45 2.48 16.92
C LEU A 85 3.67 3.39 18.13
N ASP A 86 2.70 4.24 18.48
CA ASP A 86 2.76 5.17 19.62
C ASP A 86 2.77 4.49 21.00
N ARG A 87 2.43 3.20 21.06
CA ARG A 87 2.54 2.45 22.32
C ARG A 87 3.95 2.34 22.88
N GLY A 88 4.95 2.42 21.99
CA GLY A 88 6.36 2.35 22.35
C GLY A 88 6.90 0.94 22.63
N ASP A 89 6.10 -0.09 22.41
CA ASP A 89 6.50 -1.51 22.52
C ASP A 89 7.06 -2.10 21.22
N ILE A 90 7.07 -1.32 20.14
CA ILE A 90 7.62 -1.63 18.82
C ILE A 90 8.64 -0.56 18.46
N ARG A 91 9.90 -0.97 18.23
CA ARG A 91 10.94 -0.04 17.79
C ARG A 91 10.91 0.10 16.27
N PHE A 92 10.59 1.28 15.78
CA PHE A 92 10.62 1.60 14.35
C PHE A 92 12.02 2.02 13.91
N LEU A 93 12.53 1.43 12.83
CA LEU A 93 13.83 1.67 12.23
C LEU A 93 13.63 1.98 10.74
N GLY A 94 13.38 3.25 10.45
CA GLY A 94 13.25 3.74 9.08
C GLY A 94 14.61 3.95 8.41
N ASN A 95 14.59 4.04 7.09
CA ASN A 95 15.78 4.26 6.25
C ASN A 95 16.79 3.09 6.30
N VAL A 96 16.29 1.86 6.51
CA VAL A 96 17.07 0.63 6.55
C VAL A 96 16.55 -0.34 5.49
N THR A 97 17.30 -0.52 4.43
CA THR A 97 16.92 -1.37 3.29
C THR A 97 17.49 -2.77 3.45
N TYR A 98 16.58 -3.77 3.46
CA TYR A 98 16.99 -5.18 3.41
C TYR A 98 17.75 -5.49 2.11
N GLY A 99 18.85 -6.19 2.24
CA GLY A 99 19.72 -6.57 1.12
C GLY A 99 20.81 -5.53 0.80
N ARG A 100 20.61 -4.26 1.18
CA ARG A 100 21.62 -3.20 1.04
C ARG A 100 22.32 -2.93 2.39
N ASP A 101 21.55 -2.59 3.40
CA ASP A 101 22.08 -2.16 4.71
C ASP A 101 22.19 -3.32 5.69
N LEU A 102 21.24 -4.25 5.66
CA LEU A 102 21.22 -5.48 6.44
C LEU A 102 20.83 -6.66 5.54
N THR A 103 21.53 -7.77 5.72
CA THR A 103 21.29 -9.02 5.01
C THR A 103 20.54 -10.03 5.88
N LEU A 104 20.07 -11.13 5.29
CA LEU A 104 19.48 -12.23 6.05
C LEU A 104 20.47 -12.83 7.07
N HIS A 105 21.77 -12.81 6.76
CA HIS A 105 22.81 -13.26 7.69
C HIS A 105 22.84 -12.40 8.94
N ASP A 106 22.77 -11.07 8.79
CA ASP A 106 22.74 -10.14 9.91
C ASP A 106 21.49 -10.34 10.77
N PHE A 107 20.33 -10.47 10.13
CA PHE A 107 19.09 -10.74 10.86
C PHE A 107 19.17 -12.04 11.67
N ARG A 108 19.69 -13.11 11.08
CA ARG A 108 19.86 -14.40 11.78
C ARG A 108 20.83 -14.34 12.96
N ALA A 109 21.79 -13.42 12.94
CA ALA A 109 22.75 -13.25 14.05
C ALA A 109 22.11 -12.54 15.25
N PHE A 110 21.11 -11.69 15.05
CA PHE A 110 20.59 -10.82 16.10
C PHE A 110 19.14 -11.10 16.50
N TYR A 111 18.39 -11.85 15.69
CA TYR A 111 16.96 -12.12 15.91
C TYR A 111 16.66 -13.61 15.95
N ASP A 112 15.65 -13.96 16.74
CA ASP A 112 15.15 -15.32 16.85
C ASP A 112 14.16 -15.66 15.74
N ALA A 113 13.46 -14.62 15.21
CA ALA A 113 12.55 -14.74 14.08
C ALA A 113 12.62 -13.51 13.18
N VAL A 114 12.37 -13.71 11.89
CA VAL A 114 12.28 -12.64 10.88
C VAL A 114 10.99 -12.81 10.11
N ILE A 115 10.19 -11.73 10.04
CA ILE A 115 8.95 -11.66 9.26
C ILE A 115 9.18 -10.71 8.10
N PHE A 116 8.92 -11.17 6.87
CA PHE A 116 8.96 -10.31 5.69
C PHE A 116 7.55 -9.88 5.32
N SER A 117 7.31 -8.57 5.27
CA SER A 117 6.05 -7.91 4.93
C SER A 117 6.30 -6.74 3.97
N THR A 118 7.19 -6.98 3.00
CA THR A 118 7.75 -5.95 2.11
C THR A 118 6.75 -5.43 1.06
N GLY A 119 5.59 -6.06 0.93
CA GLY A 119 4.57 -5.67 -0.04
C GLY A 119 4.99 -5.97 -1.48
N ALA A 120 4.27 -5.35 -2.43
CA ALA A 120 4.54 -5.41 -3.86
C ALA A 120 4.44 -3.98 -4.41
N ILE A 121 5.56 -3.42 -4.84
CA ILE A 121 5.67 -2.04 -5.34
C ILE A 121 5.94 -1.96 -6.84
N ASN A 122 6.29 -3.09 -7.46
CA ASN A 122 6.57 -3.16 -8.89
C ASN A 122 5.37 -3.73 -9.63
N ASP A 123 5.16 -3.23 -10.84
CA ASP A 123 4.21 -3.83 -11.78
C ASP A 123 4.65 -5.23 -12.18
N ALA A 124 3.68 -6.11 -12.40
CA ALA A 124 3.95 -7.38 -13.03
C ALA A 124 4.28 -7.15 -14.52
N GLU A 125 5.25 -7.89 -15.03
CA GLU A 125 5.56 -7.85 -16.45
C GLU A 125 4.33 -8.28 -17.27
N LEU A 126 4.04 -7.50 -18.30
CA LEU A 126 2.95 -7.76 -19.24
C LEU A 126 3.56 -8.14 -20.59
N ASP A 127 3.39 -9.41 -20.97
CA ASP A 127 3.88 -9.94 -22.25
C ASP A 127 2.84 -9.71 -23.37
N ILE A 128 2.80 -8.47 -23.86
CA ILE A 128 1.98 -8.10 -25.02
C ILE A 128 2.79 -7.22 -25.98
N PRO A 129 2.55 -7.30 -27.31
CA PRO A 129 3.17 -6.42 -28.26
C PRO A 129 2.91 -4.95 -27.94
N GLY A 130 3.96 -4.14 -27.95
CA GLY A 130 3.84 -2.69 -27.76
C GLY A 130 3.96 -2.21 -26.32
N VAL A 131 4.05 -3.08 -25.30
CA VAL A 131 4.19 -2.67 -23.89
C VAL A 131 5.42 -1.79 -23.62
N GLY A 132 6.48 -1.93 -24.42
CA GLY A 132 7.72 -1.13 -24.32
C GLY A 132 7.72 0.13 -25.19
N LEU A 133 6.62 0.51 -25.82
CA LEU A 133 6.56 1.73 -26.64
C LEU A 133 6.55 2.99 -25.76
N GLN A 134 7.01 4.09 -26.35
CA GLN A 134 6.91 5.39 -25.71
C GLN A 134 5.44 5.73 -25.41
N GLY A 135 5.17 6.21 -24.18
CA GLY A 135 3.82 6.50 -23.71
C GLY A 135 3.12 5.32 -23.03
N SER A 136 3.80 4.14 -22.94
CA SER A 136 3.35 3.01 -22.15
C SER A 136 4.02 3.07 -20.77
N PHE A 137 3.21 3.08 -19.70
CA PHE A 137 3.67 3.22 -18.33
C PHE A 137 3.04 2.16 -17.43
N GLY A 138 3.75 1.79 -16.37
CA GLY A 138 3.22 0.95 -15.32
C GLY A 138 2.19 1.66 -14.46
N GLY A 139 1.14 0.95 -14.05
CA GLY A 139 0.11 1.50 -13.16
C GLY A 139 0.66 1.82 -11.78
N ALA A 140 1.59 1.01 -11.25
CA ALA A 140 2.22 1.26 -9.96
C ALA A 140 3.08 2.53 -9.97
N ASP A 141 3.78 2.81 -11.07
CA ASP A 141 4.57 4.03 -11.22
C ASP A 141 3.67 5.29 -11.24
N PHE A 142 2.55 5.24 -11.96
CA PHE A 142 1.60 6.35 -12.00
C PHE A 142 0.97 6.60 -10.63
N VAL A 143 0.57 5.53 -9.93
CA VAL A 143 0.05 5.60 -8.55
C VAL A 143 1.09 6.19 -7.61
N SER A 144 2.32 5.70 -7.66
CA SER A 144 3.43 6.21 -6.87
C SER A 144 3.70 7.70 -7.16
N TRP A 145 3.59 8.11 -8.42
CA TRP A 145 3.76 9.51 -8.80
C TRP A 145 2.69 10.41 -8.18
N TYR A 146 1.40 10.08 -8.28
CA TYR A 146 0.38 10.97 -7.72
C TYR A 146 0.36 10.95 -6.19
N ASP A 147 0.88 9.92 -5.54
CA ASP A 147 1.06 9.87 -4.09
C ASP A 147 2.41 10.47 -3.63
N GLY A 148 3.24 10.97 -4.55
CA GLY A 148 4.50 11.65 -4.22
C GLY A 148 5.61 10.73 -3.71
N HIS A 149 5.67 9.50 -4.22
CA HIS A 149 6.71 8.54 -3.85
C HIS A 149 8.11 9.09 -4.19
N PRO A 150 9.10 9.00 -3.27
CA PRO A 150 10.41 9.62 -3.45
C PRO A 150 11.25 9.05 -4.59
N ASP A 151 11.03 7.81 -4.99
CA ASP A 151 11.82 7.12 -6.02
C ASP A 151 11.20 7.25 -7.44
N VAL A 152 10.09 7.99 -7.57
CA VAL A 152 9.44 8.23 -8.86
C VAL A 152 9.73 9.66 -9.32
N PRO A 153 9.93 9.90 -10.63
CA PRO A 153 10.10 11.26 -11.15
C PRO A 153 8.96 12.19 -10.70
N ARG A 154 9.31 13.43 -10.36
CA ARG A 154 8.29 14.40 -9.95
C ARG A 154 7.40 14.86 -11.10
N ASP A 155 7.90 14.80 -12.32
CA ASP A 155 7.19 15.17 -13.53
C ASP A 155 6.67 13.90 -14.24
N TRP A 156 5.42 13.97 -14.65
CA TRP A 156 4.77 12.90 -15.41
C TRP A 156 4.30 13.44 -16.77
N PRO A 157 4.54 12.73 -17.89
CA PRO A 157 4.20 13.22 -19.22
C PRO A 157 2.70 13.06 -19.52
N LEU A 158 1.87 13.97 -19.00
CA LEU A 158 0.43 14.04 -19.30
C LEU A 158 0.20 14.91 -20.54
N GLU A 159 0.63 14.42 -21.71
CA GLU A 159 0.55 15.15 -22.99
C GLU A 159 -0.53 14.63 -23.93
N ALA A 160 -1.04 13.41 -23.67
CA ALA A 160 -2.04 12.76 -24.50
C ALA A 160 -3.45 13.26 -24.18
N LYS A 161 -4.30 13.41 -25.21
CA LYS A 161 -5.72 13.70 -25.06
C LYS A 161 -6.54 12.45 -24.73
N GLU A 162 -6.11 11.32 -25.27
CA GLU A 162 -6.76 10.03 -25.08
C GLU A 162 -5.78 9.08 -24.38
N ILE A 163 -6.23 8.47 -23.29
CA ILE A 163 -5.41 7.54 -22.49
C ILE A 163 -6.12 6.20 -22.39
N ALA A 164 -5.37 5.13 -22.65
CA ALA A 164 -5.83 3.76 -22.44
C ALA A 164 -5.35 3.26 -21.06
N VAL A 165 -6.27 2.77 -20.25
CA VAL A 165 -6.02 2.09 -18.98
C VAL A 165 -6.30 0.61 -19.16
N ILE A 166 -5.25 -0.22 -19.12
CA ILE A 166 -5.36 -1.65 -19.35
C ILE A 166 -5.54 -2.37 -18.03
N GLY A 167 -6.77 -2.77 -17.77
CA GLY A 167 -7.20 -3.45 -16.55
C GLY A 167 -8.58 -2.99 -16.11
N ASN A 168 -9.27 -3.81 -15.33
CA ASN A 168 -10.58 -3.50 -14.74
C ASN A 168 -10.65 -3.92 -13.25
N GLY A 169 -9.58 -3.69 -12.51
CA GLY A 169 -9.54 -3.77 -11.05
C GLY A 169 -9.67 -2.39 -10.40
N ASN A 170 -9.69 -2.34 -9.06
CA ASN A 170 -9.79 -1.09 -8.30
C ASN A 170 -8.72 -0.07 -8.71
N VAL A 171 -7.47 -0.51 -8.83
CA VAL A 171 -6.35 0.38 -9.24
C VAL A 171 -6.59 1.00 -10.62
N ALA A 172 -7.15 0.24 -11.57
CA ALA A 172 -7.44 0.78 -12.90
C ALA A 172 -8.53 1.86 -12.85
N LEU A 173 -9.56 1.68 -12.01
CA LEU A 173 -10.58 2.71 -11.81
C LEU A 173 -10.05 3.92 -11.05
N ASP A 174 -9.15 3.72 -10.08
CA ASP A 174 -8.45 4.81 -9.40
C ASP A 174 -7.63 5.64 -10.39
N VAL A 175 -6.83 4.97 -11.23
CA VAL A 175 -6.06 5.63 -12.30
C VAL A 175 -6.96 6.40 -13.24
N ALA A 176 -8.04 5.77 -13.74
CA ALA A 176 -9.00 6.44 -14.63
C ALA A 176 -9.63 7.66 -13.95
N ARG A 177 -10.07 7.52 -12.70
CA ARG A 177 -10.68 8.61 -11.93
C ARG A 177 -9.71 9.76 -11.70
N MET A 178 -8.47 9.47 -11.34
CA MET A 178 -7.43 10.51 -11.15
C MET A 178 -7.11 11.27 -12.44
N LEU A 179 -7.20 10.61 -13.60
CA LEU A 179 -6.98 11.23 -14.90
C LEU A 179 -8.12 12.14 -15.36
N VAL A 180 -9.39 11.80 -15.01
CA VAL A 180 -10.57 12.56 -15.47
C VAL A 180 -11.10 13.56 -14.44
N LYS A 181 -10.70 13.43 -13.18
CA LYS A 181 -11.19 14.30 -12.10
C LYS A 181 -10.66 15.72 -12.24
N HIS A 182 -11.51 16.71 -11.98
CA HIS A 182 -11.05 18.07 -11.87
C HIS A 182 -9.96 18.21 -10.79
N ALA A 183 -8.80 18.69 -11.15
CA ALA A 183 -7.66 18.82 -10.23
C ALA A 183 -8.01 19.69 -8.99
N ASP A 184 -8.85 20.71 -9.15
CA ASP A 184 -9.27 21.56 -8.04
C ASP A 184 -10.07 20.79 -6.97
N ASP A 185 -10.74 19.69 -7.32
CA ASP A 185 -11.45 18.83 -6.37
C ASP A 185 -10.49 18.00 -5.51
N LEU A 186 -9.22 17.92 -5.89
CA LEU A 186 -8.17 17.24 -5.12
C LEU A 186 -7.48 18.14 -4.09
N LEU A 187 -7.68 19.46 -4.14
CA LEU A 187 -7.05 20.42 -3.21
C LEU A 187 -7.42 20.22 -1.74
N VAL A 188 -8.51 19.49 -1.47
CA VAL A 188 -8.93 19.13 -0.11
C VAL A 188 -8.24 17.85 0.40
N THR A 189 -7.38 17.25 -0.42
CA THR A 189 -6.63 16.03 -0.12
C THR A 189 -5.15 16.35 0.15
N GLU A 190 -4.34 15.33 0.35
CA GLU A 190 -2.88 15.45 0.52
C GLU A 190 -2.12 15.42 -0.82
N ILE A 191 -2.79 15.74 -1.95
CA ILE A 191 -2.15 15.70 -3.27
C ILE A 191 -0.91 16.59 -3.32
N PRO A 192 0.24 16.11 -3.83
CA PRO A 192 1.41 16.94 -4.03
C PRO A 192 1.17 18.07 -5.04
N ASP A 193 1.75 19.24 -4.79
CA ASP A 193 1.54 20.42 -5.64
C ASP A 193 1.96 20.20 -7.09
N ASN A 194 3.08 19.51 -7.34
CA ASN A 194 3.51 19.16 -8.70
C ASN A 194 2.49 18.27 -9.43
N VAL A 195 1.85 17.33 -8.73
CA VAL A 195 0.79 16.45 -9.28
C VAL A 195 -0.46 17.25 -9.59
N TYR A 196 -0.89 18.09 -8.64
CA TYR A 196 -2.02 19.01 -8.87
C TYR A 196 -1.80 19.86 -10.11
N GLN A 197 -0.63 20.49 -10.26
CA GLN A 197 -0.32 21.33 -11.43
C GLN A 197 -0.30 20.52 -12.72
N ALA A 198 0.24 19.31 -12.71
CA ALA A 198 0.27 18.45 -13.88
C ALA A 198 -1.15 18.02 -14.30
N LEU A 199 -1.99 17.57 -13.36
CA LEU A 199 -3.37 17.20 -13.64
C LEU A 199 -4.20 18.41 -14.11
N LYS A 200 -4.00 19.57 -13.52
CA LYS A 200 -4.71 20.80 -13.92
C LYS A 200 -4.40 21.26 -15.34
N ASN A 201 -3.19 21.02 -15.79
CA ASN A 201 -2.74 21.39 -17.15
C ASN A 201 -2.87 20.21 -18.14
N SER A 202 -3.35 19.07 -17.69
CA SER A 202 -3.53 17.88 -18.55
C SER A 202 -4.52 18.16 -19.69
N PRO A 203 -4.18 17.80 -20.94
CA PRO A 203 -5.08 17.95 -22.07
C PRO A 203 -6.07 16.76 -22.22
N VAL A 204 -6.11 15.84 -21.26
CA VAL A 204 -6.92 14.62 -21.33
C VAL A 204 -8.39 14.97 -21.51
N THR A 205 -9.00 14.38 -22.54
CA THR A 205 -10.44 14.48 -22.85
C THR A 205 -11.16 13.14 -22.71
N ASP A 206 -10.43 12.04 -22.96
CA ASP A 206 -11.00 10.70 -22.99
C ASP A 206 -10.07 9.70 -22.30
N VAL A 207 -10.66 8.85 -21.45
CA VAL A 207 -9.96 7.73 -20.79
C VAL A 207 -10.68 6.43 -21.10
N HIS A 208 -10.01 5.53 -21.79
CA HIS A 208 -10.53 4.25 -22.22
C HIS A 208 -10.07 3.14 -21.26
N VAL A 209 -11.01 2.50 -20.56
CA VAL A 209 -10.68 1.41 -19.63
C VAL A 209 -10.94 0.07 -20.31
N PHE A 210 -9.89 -0.73 -20.47
CA PHE A 210 -9.96 -2.02 -21.15
C PHE A 210 -9.90 -3.19 -20.16
N GLY A 211 -10.96 -3.98 -20.11
CA GLY A 211 -10.99 -5.24 -19.39
C GLY A 211 -10.77 -6.43 -20.33
N ARG A 212 -9.94 -7.38 -19.92
CA ARG A 212 -9.73 -8.62 -20.68
C ARG A 212 -10.91 -9.56 -20.64
N ARG A 213 -11.84 -9.38 -19.72
CA ARG A 213 -13.01 -10.22 -19.50
C ARG A 213 -14.26 -9.36 -19.44
N GLY A 214 -15.39 -9.98 -19.71
CA GLY A 214 -16.69 -9.30 -19.70
C GLY A 214 -17.12 -8.76 -18.32
N PRO A 215 -18.22 -8.03 -18.27
CA PRO A 215 -18.71 -7.36 -17.05
C PRO A 215 -18.96 -8.29 -15.87
N ALA A 216 -19.29 -9.57 -16.11
CA ALA A 216 -19.49 -10.55 -15.05
C ALA A 216 -18.20 -10.93 -14.29
N GLN A 217 -17.02 -10.67 -14.84
CA GLN A 217 -15.72 -11.01 -14.26
C GLN A 217 -14.88 -9.79 -13.84
N VAL A 218 -15.49 -8.62 -13.72
CA VAL A 218 -14.80 -7.42 -13.22
C VAL A 218 -14.23 -7.65 -11.84
N LYS A 219 -13.13 -6.99 -11.54
CA LYS A 219 -12.42 -7.10 -10.25
C LYS A 219 -12.53 -5.86 -9.39
N PHE A 220 -13.04 -4.76 -9.94
CA PHE A 220 -13.32 -3.57 -9.14
C PHE A 220 -14.55 -3.78 -8.25
N THR A 221 -14.60 -3.05 -7.16
CA THR A 221 -15.76 -3.03 -6.26
C THR A 221 -16.84 -2.07 -6.78
N PRO A 222 -18.13 -2.29 -6.45
CA PRO A 222 -19.19 -1.33 -6.77
C PRO A 222 -18.95 0.07 -6.22
N LEU A 223 -18.13 0.19 -5.16
CA LEU A 223 -17.79 1.48 -4.57
C LEU A 223 -16.92 2.29 -5.52
N GLU A 224 -15.86 1.69 -6.08
CA GLU A 224 -14.94 2.36 -7.01
C GLU A 224 -15.68 2.86 -8.26
N LEU A 225 -16.55 2.03 -8.84
CA LEU A 225 -17.37 2.45 -9.99
C LEU A 225 -18.29 3.61 -9.63
N ARG A 226 -18.87 3.59 -8.42
CA ARG A 226 -19.74 4.68 -7.94
C ARG A 226 -18.95 5.97 -7.76
N GLU A 227 -17.74 5.91 -7.22
CA GLU A 227 -16.89 7.09 -7.03
C GLU A 227 -16.49 7.71 -8.37
N LEU A 228 -16.19 6.89 -9.37
CA LEU A 228 -15.97 7.36 -10.74
C LEU A 228 -17.23 8.06 -11.31
N SER A 229 -18.42 7.49 -11.09
CA SER A 229 -19.69 8.07 -11.57
C SER A 229 -20.08 9.40 -10.90
N HIS A 230 -19.44 9.75 -9.79
CA HIS A 230 -19.62 11.02 -9.11
C HIS A 230 -18.60 12.08 -9.52
N ALA A 231 -17.63 11.74 -10.39
CA ALA A 231 -16.69 12.74 -10.89
C ALA A 231 -17.45 13.81 -11.70
N ARG A 232 -17.20 15.07 -11.36
CA ARG A 232 -17.89 16.21 -11.97
C ARG A 232 -17.49 16.35 -13.44
N ASP A 233 -18.47 16.63 -14.28
CA ASP A 233 -18.29 16.85 -15.73
C ASP A 233 -17.66 15.64 -16.45
N VAL A 234 -17.92 14.43 -15.96
CA VAL A 234 -17.45 13.16 -16.52
C VAL A 234 -18.63 12.29 -16.90
N ASP A 235 -18.69 11.87 -18.14
CA ASP A 235 -19.67 10.91 -18.65
C ASP A 235 -19.03 9.52 -18.75
N ILE A 236 -19.69 8.51 -18.18
CA ILE A 236 -19.31 7.11 -18.38
C ILE A 236 -20.03 6.57 -19.60
N VAL A 237 -19.27 6.23 -20.63
CA VAL A 237 -19.78 5.64 -21.85
C VAL A 237 -19.59 4.12 -21.78
N LEU A 238 -20.68 3.38 -22.00
CA LEU A 238 -20.68 1.92 -22.08
C LEU A 238 -21.24 1.52 -23.46
N TYR A 239 -20.63 0.54 -24.09
CA TYR A 239 -21.07 0.06 -25.38
C TYR A 239 -21.95 -1.20 -25.20
N PRO A 240 -23.07 -1.33 -25.92
CA PRO A 240 -23.94 -2.52 -25.81
C PRO A 240 -23.22 -3.83 -26.06
N GLU A 241 -22.24 -3.86 -26.96
CA GLU A 241 -21.40 -5.01 -27.30
C GLU A 241 -20.54 -5.50 -26.13
N ASP A 242 -20.22 -4.64 -25.17
CA ASP A 242 -19.47 -5.04 -23.96
C ASP A 242 -20.30 -5.94 -23.03
N PHE A 243 -21.61 -6.01 -23.25
CA PHE A 243 -22.55 -6.83 -22.47
C PHE A 243 -23.08 -8.04 -23.25
N GLU A 244 -22.63 -8.23 -24.49
CA GLU A 244 -22.89 -9.46 -25.23
C GLU A 244 -21.96 -10.55 -24.69
N PHE A 245 -22.56 -11.62 -24.17
CA PHE A 245 -21.79 -12.74 -23.61
C PHE A 245 -21.54 -13.76 -24.72
N ASP A 246 -20.29 -14.13 -24.93
CA ASP A 246 -19.96 -15.35 -25.65
C ASP A 246 -20.48 -16.54 -24.83
N GLU A 247 -21.30 -17.40 -25.42
CA GLU A 247 -21.84 -18.63 -24.82
C GLU A 247 -20.76 -19.67 -24.52
#